data_0339b4655216b3eb071bc4c872017b4f
#
_entry.id   0339b4655216b3eb071bc4c872017b4f
#
_cell.length_a   1.000
_cell.length_b   1.000
_cell.length_c   1.000
_cell.angle_alpha   90.00
_cell.angle_beta   90.00
_cell.angle_gamma   90.00
#
_symmetry.space_group_name_H-M   'P 1'
#
loop_
_entity.id
_entity.type
_entity.pdbx_description
1 polymer ?
#
loop_
_entity_poly.entity_id
_entity_poly.type
_entity_poly.pdbx_seq_one_letter_code
_entity_poly.pdbx_strand_id
1 'polypeptide(L)'
;MSPNIPRSGQGGQSYQLSTDHLLGIPDLTLQDIELIFRTADSFKEVLARPIKKVPSLRDITIANLFFENSTRTRISFELAEKRLSADVVNFSSSSSSVKKGETLIDTVNNILAMKVDMVVMRHPDPGAAVFLSKHVDARIVNAGDGTHEHPTQALLDAYSIREKLGSVKGKRVVIVGDILHSRVAISNIHCLHKLGAEVMLCGPPTLMPRHVASLGVKVEHDLDKALAWCDVANMLRIQLERQGGDGLALFPSLREYAMLYGLDGDRYRRSGKDLVIMHPGPINRGVEVTSEVADHANSIILDQVHNGVAIRMAVLYLLAARIPRDN
;
A
#
# COMPACT_ATOMS: atom_id res chain seq x y z
N MET A 1 -2.55 -2.17 -30.81
CA MET A 1 -3.88 -2.57 -30.34
C MET A 1 -4.01 -2.10 -28.91
N SER A 2 -4.92 -1.18 -28.66
CA SER A 2 -5.26 -0.75 -27.28
C SER A 2 -5.76 -1.98 -26.50
N PRO A 3 -5.46 -2.09 -25.19
CA PRO A 3 -6.06 -3.14 -24.38
C PRO A 3 -7.58 -3.04 -24.50
N ASN A 4 -8.25 -4.18 -24.64
CA ASN A 4 -9.69 -4.26 -24.73
C ASN A 4 -10.25 -3.99 -23.30
N ILE A 5 -10.22 -2.72 -22.88
CA ILE A 5 -10.82 -2.27 -21.63
C ILE A 5 -12.31 -2.11 -21.94
N PRO A 6 -13.21 -2.82 -21.27
CA PRO A 6 -14.62 -2.80 -21.59
C PRO A 6 -15.17 -1.37 -21.52
N ARG A 7 -15.57 -0.81 -22.65
CA ARG A 7 -16.41 0.39 -22.68
C ARG A 7 -17.83 -0.04 -22.36
N SER A 8 -18.56 0.78 -21.62
CA SER A 8 -19.94 0.58 -21.17
C SER A 8 -20.77 -0.33 -22.11
N GLY A 9 -21.10 -1.53 -21.66
CA GLY A 9 -21.91 -2.51 -22.37
C GLY A 9 -22.81 -3.25 -21.38
N GLN A 10 -24.07 -3.25 -21.66
CA GLN A 10 -25.23 -3.98 -21.14
C GLN A 10 -24.96 -4.99 -20.02
N GLY A 11 -25.30 -4.60 -18.79
CA GLY A 11 -25.31 -5.43 -17.60
C GLY A 11 -24.68 -4.74 -16.41
N GLY A 12 -25.40 -3.89 -15.72
CA GLY A 12 -25.29 -3.41 -14.32
C GLY A 12 -23.96 -3.27 -13.58
N GLN A 13 -22.78 -3.47 -14.19
CA GLN A 13 -21.49 -3.30 -13.55
C GLN A 13 -20.92 -1.90 -13.82
N SER A 14 -20.74 -1.12 -12.76
CA SER A 14 -20.03 0.16 -12.83
C SER A 14 -18.58 -0.08 -13.26
N TYR A 15 -18.14 0.62 -14.31
CA TYR A 15 -16.75 0.64 -14.77
C TYR A 15 -15.98 1.83 -14.20
N GLN A 16 -16.52 2.50 -13.20
CA GLN A 16 -15.94 3.65 -12.52
C GLN A 16 -15.90 3.41 -11.02
N LEU A 17 -14.88 3.95 -10.37
CA LEU A 17 -14.81 3.96 -8.90
C LEU A 17 -15.96 4.78 -8.32
N SER A 18 -16.43 4.41 -7.14
CA SER A 18 -17.45 5.16 -6.41
C SER A 18 -16.92 6.47 -5.80
N THR A 19 -15.59 6.65 -5.75
CA THR A 19 -14.90 7.80 -5.17
C THR A 19 -14.07 8.55 -6.20
N ASP A 20 -13.90 9.86 -5.99
CA ASP A 20 -13.08 10.74 -6.82
C ASP A 20 -11.60 10.76 -6.42
N HIS A 21 -11.29 10.26 -5.24
CA HIS A 21 -9.95 10.23 -4.66
C HIS A 21 -9.66 8.84 -4.10
N LEU A 22 -8.39 8.50 -3.91
CA LEU A 22 -7.99 7.34 -3.11
C LEU A 22 -7.31 7.83 -1.82
N LEU A 23 -8.09 8.06 -0.77
CA LEU A 23 -7.60 8.61 0.50
C LEU A 23 -7.30 7.53 1.52
N GLY A 24 -8.14 6.49 1.58
CA GLY A 24 -8.02 5.34 2.46
C GLY A 24 -8.80 4.14 1.93
N ILE A 25 -8.61 2.98 2.54
CA ILE A 25 -9.38 1.78 2.21
C ILE A 25 -10.84 1.85 2.70
N PRO A 26 -11.17 2.50 3.83
CA PRO A 26 -12.56 2.64 4.27
C PRO A 26 -13.50 3.24 3.23
N ASP A 27 -12.98 4.16 2.40
CA ASP A 27 -13.77 4.87 1.37
C ASP A 27 -14.09 4.00 0.13
N LEU A 28 -13.40 2.89 -0.06
CA LEU A 28 -13.63 1.97 -1.17
C LEU A 28 -14.73 0.95 -0.83
N THR A 29 -15.61 0.70 -1.78
CA THR A 29 -16.51 -0.46 -1.72
C THR A 29 -15.79 -1.75 -2.13
N LEU A 30 -16.41 -2.91 -1.87
CA LEU A 30 -15.88 -4.19 -2.36
C LEU A 30 -15.81 -4.19 -3.90
N GLN A 31 -16.80 -3.60 -4.57
CA GLN A 31 -16.84 -3.48 -6.03
C GLN A 31 -15.71 -2.62 -6.57
N ASP A 32 -15.33 -1.55 -5.87
CA ASP A 32 -14.17 -0.73 -6.24
C ASP A 32 -12.86 -1.53 -6.17
N ILE A 33 -12.67 -2.29 -5.10
CA ILE A 33 -11.47 -3.13 -4.93
C ILE A 33 -11.41 -4.19 -6.03
N GLU A 34 -12.53 -4.85 -6.33
CA GLU A 34 -12.60 -5.83 -7.42
C GLU A 34 -12.36 -5.19 -8.80
N LEU A 35 -12.86 -3.97 -9.03
CA LEU A 35 -12.61 -3.22 -10.26
C LEU A 35 -11.12 -2.88 -10.40
N ILE A 36 -10.49 -2.40 -9.32
CA ILE A 36 -9.04 -2.13 -9.29
C ILE A 36 -8.26 -3.42 -9.61
N PHE A 37 -8.64 -4.55 -9.03
CA PHE A 37 -7.97 -5.83 -9.25
C PHE A 37 -8.10 -6.32 -10.69
N ARG A 38 -9.30 -6.28 -11.28
CA ARG A 38 -9.50 -6.64 -12.70
C ARG A 38 -8.72 -5.72 -13.65
N THR A 39 -8.68 -4.43 -13.33
CA THR A 39 -7.90 -3.46 -14.11
C THR A 39 -6.40 -3.73 -13.98
N ALA A 40 -5.94 -4.09 -12.79
CA ALA A 40 -4.54 -4.47 -12.55
C ALA A 40 -4.16 -5.77 -13.30
N ASP A 41 -5.07 -6.75 -13.41
CA ASP A 41 -4.85 -7.96 -14.22
C ASP A 41 -4.52 -7.59 -15.67
N SER A 42 -5.30 -6.68 -16.28
CA SER A 42 -5.04 -6.18 -17.63
C SER A 42 -3.70 -5.44 -17.76
N PHE A 43 -3.33 -4.66 -16.75
CA PHE A 43 -2.03 -3.97 -16.76
C PHE A 43 -0.85 -4.92 -16.51
N LYS A 44 -1.02 -6.01 -15.75
CA LYS A 44 0.00 -7.06 -15.66
C LYS A 44 0.33 -7.67 -17.01
N GLU A 45 -0.69 -7.93 -17.83
CA GLU A 45 -0.47 -8.39 -19.20
C GLU A 45 0.34 -7.36 -20.02
N VAL A 46 0.06 -6.07 -19.87
CA VAL A 46 0.84 -5.00 -20.51
C VAL A 46 2.29 -5.02 -20.04
N LEU A 47 2.51 -5.17 -18.73
CA LEU A 47 3.86 -5.20 -18.14
C LEU A 47 4.68 -6.42 -18.59
N ALA A 48 4.05 -7.50 -19.02
CA ALA A 48 4.72 -8.69 -19.59
C ALA A 48 5.12 -8.52 -21.07
N ARG A 49 4.62 -7.48 -21.77
CA ARG A 49 4.92 -7.24 -23.20
C ARG A 49 6.32 -6.66 -23.39
N PRO A 50 6.92 -6.79 -24.58
CA PRO A 50 8.16 -6.07 -24.94
C PRO A 50 7.98 -4.55 -24.79
N ILE A 51 6.87 -3.99 -25.31
CA ILE A 51 6.49 -2.58 -25.14
C ILE A 51 5.52 -2.48 -23.96
N LYS A 52 6.06 -2.03 -22.83
CA LYS A 52 5.35 -1.96 -21.54
C LYS A 52 4.66 -0.60 -21.32
N LYS A 53 4.34 0.13 -22.36
CA LYS A 53 3.76 1.47 -22.33
C LYS A 53 2.44 1.51 -23.09
N VAL A 54 1.45 2.20 -22.54
CA VAL A 54 0.13 2.41 -23.15
C VAL A 54 -0.25 3.89 -23.05
N PRO A 55 -0.93 4.47 -24.06
CA PRO A 55 -1.25 5.90 -24.10
C PRO A 55 -2.54 6.24 -23.33
N SER A 56 -2.79 5.56 -22.21
CA SER A 56 -4.07 5.67 -21.49
C SER A 56 -4.24 6.99 -20.74
N LEU A 57 -3.14 7.61 -20.31
CA LEU A 57 -3.12 8.91 -19.61
C LEU A 57 -2.31 9.98 -20.36
N ARG A 58 -2.32 9.90 -21.71
CA ARG A 58 -1.76 11.00 -22.51
C ARG A 58 -2.53 12.28 -22.18
N ASP A 59 -1.82 13.40 -22.08
CA ASP A 59 -2.34 14.72 -21.75
C ASP A 59 -2.89 14.85 -20.30
N ILE A 60 -2.59 13.88 -19.42
CA ILE A 60 -2.84 13.97 -17.97
C ILE A 60 -1.52 14.25 -17.27
N THR A 61 -1.47 15.31 -16.48
CA THR A 61 -0.30 15.67 -15.67
C THR A 61 -0.49 15.24 -14.23
N ILE A 62 0.46 14.48 -13.71
CA ILE A 62 0.44 13.96 -12.34
C ILE A 62 1.62 14.53 -11.55
N ALA A 63 1.34 15.13 -10.40
CA ALA A 63 2.37 15.63 -9.47
C ALA A 63 2.59 14.65 -8.32
N ASN A 64 3.83 14.19 -8.17
CA ASN A 64 4.28 13.38 -7.03
C ASN A 64 4.80 14.30 -5.91
N LEU A 65 4.02 14.50 -4.86
CA LEU A 65 4.32 15.36 -3.73
C LEU A 65 4.75 14.52 -2.51
N PHE A 66 6.05 14.29 -2.37
CA PHE A 66 6.62 13.47 -1.31
C PHE A 66 7.26 14.35 -0.23
N PHE A 67 6.52 14.59 0.85
CA PHE A 67 6.97 15.34 2.03
C PHE A 67 7.68 14.42 3.05
N GLU A 68 7.50 13.11 2.93
CA GLU A 68 8.23 12.06 3.68
C GLU A 68 9.05 11.22 2.70
N ASN A 69 10.28 10.87 3.08
CA ASN A 69 11.17 10.07 2.24
C ASN A 69 10.61 8.68 1.95
N SER A 70 10.52 8.32 0.68
CA SER A 70 10.16 6.98 0.23
C SER A 70 10.63 6.71 -1.18
N THR A 71 11.79 6.08 -1.31
CA THR A 71 12.37 5.75 -2.62
C THR A 71 11.50 4.79 -3.42
N ARG A 72 11.10 3.66 -2.81
CA ARG A 72 10.31 2.62 -3.52
C ARG A 72 8.93 3.10 -3.95
N THR A 73 8.18 3.73 -3.03
CA THR A 73 6.82 4.20 -3.35
C THR A 73 6.86 5.22 -4.46
N ARG A 74 7.79 6.20 -4.40
CA ARG A 74 7.96 7.22 -5.44
C ARG A 74 8.31 6.59 -6.80
N ILE A 75 9.34 5.72 -6.83
CA ILE A 75 9.76 5.05 -8.08
C ILE A 75 8.61 4.22 -8.65
N SER A 76 7.85 3.52 -7.82
CA SER A 76 6.74 2.69 -8.28
C SER A 76 5.58 3.51 -8.86
N PHE A 77 5.23 4.67 -8.27
CA PHE A 77 4.25 5.59 -8.85
C PHE A 77 4.77 6.19 -10.15
N GLU A 78 5.97 6.76 -10.14
CA GLU A 78 6.59 7.35 -11.33
C GLU A 78 6.67 6.33 -12.49
N LEU A 79 6.99 5.07 -12.20
CA LEU A 79 7.00 4.02 -13.19
C LEU A 79 5.59 3.73 -13.72
N ALA A 80 4.58 3.64 -12.86
CA ALA A 80 3.19 3.43 -13.24
C ALA A 80 2.67 4.56 -14.16
N GLU A 81 2.93 5.81 -13.80
CA GLU A 81 2.59 7.01 -14.55
C GLU A 81 3.22 7.01 -15.95
N LYS A 82 4.53 6.78 -16.00
CA LYS A 82 5.27 6.68 -17.29
C LYS A 82 4.79 5.52 -18.17
N ARG A 83 4.36 4.38 -17.57
CA ARG A 83 3.77 3.25 -18.30
C ARG A 83 2.41 3.60 -18.89
N LEU A 84 1.65 4.49 -18.25
CA LEU A 84 0.38 5.00 -18.73
C LEU A 84 0.51 6.19 -19.69
N SER A 85 1.73 6.69 -19.95
CA SER A 85 2.04 7.87 -20.76
C SER A 85 1.55 9.19 -20.16
N ALA A 86 1.44 9.29 -18.83
CA ALA A 86 1.19 10.54 -18.16
C ALA A 86 2.43 11.45 -18.16
N ASP A 87 2.22 12.76 -18.08
CA ASP A 87 3.25 13.73 -17.77
C ASP A 87 3.49 13.75 -16.26
N VAL A 88 4.75 13.68 -15.85
CA VAL A 88 5.11 13.47 -14.43
C VAL A 88 5.93 14.63 -13.90
N VAL A 89 5.44 15.24 -12.84
CA VAL A 89 6.15 16.28 -12.08
C VAL A 89 6.52 15.72 -10.70
N ASN A 90 7.80 15.73 -10.37
CA ASN A 90 8.27 15.25 -9.07
C ASN A 90 8.67 16.44 -8.18
N PHE A 91 8.11 16.47 -6.98
CA PHE A 91 8.44 17.40 -5.93
C PHE A 91 9.04 16.66 -4.73
N SER A 92 10.09 17.22 -4.13
CA SER A 92 10.70 16.71 -2.91
C SER A 92 10.92 17.87 -1.93
N SER A 93 10.43 17.70 -0.70
CA SER A 93 10.54 18.72 0.37
C SER A 93 11.97 19.06 0.75
N SER A 94 12.93 18.16 0.52
CA SER A 94 14.35 18.40 0.85
C SER A 94 15.00 19.53 0.02
N SER A 95 14.43 19.86 -1.14
CA SER A 95 14.93 20.87 -2.09
C SER A 95 14.00 22.07 -2.26
N SER A 96 12.91 22.18 -1.47
CA SER A 96 11.82 23.11 -1.78
C SER A 96 11.66 24.28 -0.80
N SER A 97 10.87 25.27 -1.22
CA SER A 97 10.47 26.47 -0.48
C SER A 97 9.62 26.23 0.78
N VAL A 98 9.16 24.98 1.06
CA VAL A 98 8.49 24.59 2.32
C VAL A 98 9.35 25.01 3.54
N LYS A 99 10.67 25.03 3.41
CA LYS A 99 11.59 25.58 4.43
C LYS A 99 11.43 27.08 4.68
N LYS A 100 10.67 27.79 3.82
CA LYS A 100 10.44 29.24 3.92
C LYS A 100 9.11 29.61 4.61
N GLY A 101 8.40 28.62 5.21
CA GLY A 101 7.14 28.86 5.93
C GLY A 101 5.89 28.83 5.05
N GLU A 102 5.97 28.33 3.82
CA GLU A 102 4.81 28.14 2.95
C GLU A 102 3.90 27.04 3.49
N THR A 103 2.58 27.25 3.46
CA THR A 103 1.62 26.21 3.90
C THR A 103 1.50 25.08 2.86
N LEU A 104 0.99 23.90 3.30
CA LEU A 104 0.72 22.79 2.39
C LEU A 104 -0.22 23.20 1.25
N ILE A 105 -1.28 23.95 1.57
CA ILE A 105 -2.27 24.42 0.58
C ILE A 105 -1.62 25.36 -0.43
N ASP A 106 -0.83 26.34 0.01
CA ASP A 106 -0.18 27.28 -0.90
C ASP A 106 0.79 26.57 -1.83
N THR A 107 1.60 25.64 -1.30
CA THR A 107 2.51 24.82 -2.11
C THR A 107 1.74 24.04 -3.18
N VAL A 108 0.64 23.39 -2.80
CA VAL A 108 -0.14 22.58 -3.73
C VAL A 108 -0.87 23.45 -4.75
N ASN A 109 -1.48 24.58 -4.33
CA ASN A 109 -2.16 25.50 -5.24
C ASN A 109 -1.20 26.08 -6.29
N ASN A 110 0.03 26.42 -5.92
CA ASN A 110 1.06 26.85 -6.86
C ASN A 110 1.37 25.77 -7.92
N ILE A 111 1.40 24.50 -7.51
CA ILE A 111 1.61 23.37 -8.42
C ILE A 111 0.38 23.15 -9.32
N LEU A 112 -0.82 23.19 -8.77
CA LEU A 112 -2.07 23.02 -9.52
C LEU A 112 -2.31 24.15 -10.54
N ALA A 113 -1.86 25.37 -10.24
CA ALA A 113 -1.91 26.49 -11.18
C ALA A 113 -1.14 26.22 -12.49
N MET A 114 -0.22 25.25 -12.49
CA MET A 114 0.50 24.77 -13.68
C MET A 114 -0.28 23.71 -14.47
N LYS A 115 -1.60 23.56 -14.22
CA LYS A 115 -2.50 22.60 -14.90
C LYS A 115 -2.16 21.13 -14.57
N VAL A 116 -1.96 20.83 -13.30
CA VAL A 116 -1.83 19.48 -12.80
C VAL A 116 -3.22 18.90 -12.51
N ASP A 117 -3.51 17.70 -13.02
CA ASP A 117 -4.81 17.04 -12.94
C ASP A 117 -4.94 16.11 -11.72
N MET A 118 -3.83 15.53 -11.30
CA MET A 118 -3.79 14.55 -10.20
C MET A 118 -2.57 14.75 -9.31
N VAL A 119 -2.75 14.53 -8.02
CA VAL A 119 -1.69 14.61 -7.02
C VAL A 119 -1.54 13.26 -6.32
N VAL A 120 -0.35 12.69 -6.37
CA VAL A 120 0.08 11.56 -5.55
C VAL A 120 0.83 12.12 -4.36
N MET A 121 0.25 12.03 -3.16
CA MET A 121 0.81 12.66 -1.97
C MET A 121 1.27 11.65 -0.92
N ARG A 122 2.48 11.87 -0.38
CA ARG A 122 2.98 11.19 0.82
C ARG A 122 3.38 12.22 1.86
N HIS A 123 2.83 12.11 3.07
CA HIS A 123 3.00 13.09 4.13
C HIS A 123 3.32 12.46 5.49
N PRO A 124 4.12 13.09 6.37
CA PRO A 124 4.36 12.60 7.72
C PRO A 124 3.12 12.70 8.62
N ASP A 125 2.24 13.68 8.39
CA ASP A 125 1.07 13.91 9.22
C ASP A 125 -0.13 13.08 8.73
N PRO A 126 -0.84 12.37 9.65
CA PRO A 126 -2.03 11.62 9.33
C PRO A 126 -3.18 12.57 8.91
N GLY A 127 -3.95 12.15 7.91
CA GLY A 127 -5.10 12.92 7.41
C GLY A 127 -4.73 14.03 6.40
N ALA A 128 -3.46 14.26 6.09
CA ALA A 128 -3.04 15.30 5.16
C ALA A 128 -3.66 15.14 3.76
N ALA A 129 -3.79 13.92 3.26
CA ALA A 129 -4.45 13.65 1.97
C ALA A 129 -5.95 13.97 2.02
N VAL A 130 -6.63 13.63 3.11
CA VAL A 130 -8.05 13.96 3.35
C VAL A 130 -8.25 15.47 3.46
N PHE A 131 -7.34 16.16 4.16
CA PHE A 131 -7.37 17.61 4.25
C PHE A 131 -7.24 18.24 2.88
N LEU A 132 -6.26 17.82 2.09
CA LEU A 132 -6.02 18.37 0.76
C LEU A 132 -7.20 18.14 -0.19
N SER A 133 -7.82 16.98 -0.20
CA SER A 133 -8.95 16.65 -1.09
C SER A 133 -10.17 17.54 -0.91
N LYS A 134 -10.29 18.22 0.24
CA LYS A 134 -11.37 19.17 0.53
C LYS A 134 -11.08 20.62 0.08
N HIS A 135 -9.85 20.89 -0.35
CA HIS A 135 -9.39 22.24 -0.64
C HIS A 135 -8.90 22.45 -2.08
N VAL A 136 -8.84 21.38 -2.86
CA VAL A 136 -8.35 21.43 -4.25
C VAL A 136 -9.22 20.57 -5.17
N ASP A 137 -9.29 20.95 -6.45
CA ASP A 137 -10.11 20.26 -7.46
C ASP A 137 -9.38 19.05 -8.09
N ALA A 138 -8.07 18.90 -7.88
CA ALA A 138 -7.31 17.78 -8.43
C ALA A 138 -7.68 16.44 -7.78
N ARG A 139 -7.50 15.33 -8.49
CA ARG A 139 -7.66 13.98 -7.94
C ARG A 139 -6.50 13.66 -7.00
N ILE A 140 -6.80 13.20 -5.79
CA ILE A 140 -5.78 12.92 -4.76
C ILE A 140 -5.62 11.42 -4.57
N VAL A 141 -4.35 10.97 -4.60
CA VAL A 141 -3.95 9.60 -4.26
C VAL A 141 -3.05 9.63 -3.03
N ASN A 142 -3.49 9.01 -1.95
CA ASN A 142 -2.69 8.85 -0.74
C ASN A 142 -1.61 7.77 -0.93
N ALA A 143 -0.35 8.19 -1.01
CA ALA A 143 0.83 7.32 -1.07
C ALA A 143 1.43 7.01 0.32
N GLY A 144 0.67 7.28 1.37
CA GLY A 144 0.99 7.03 2.77
C GLY A 144 1.06 8.30 3.61
N ASP A 145 0.22 8.42 4.63
CA ASP A 145 0.16 9.57 5.54
C ASP A 145 0.29 9.14 7.01
N GLY A 146 1.32 9.62 7.67
CA GLY A 146 1.62 9.36 9.09
C GLY A 146 1.53 7.87 9.46
N THR A 147 0.72 7.57 10.48
CA THR A 147 0.36 6.20 10.90
C THR A 147 -1.05 5.82 10.45
N HIS A 148 -1.71 6.63 9.60
CA HIS A 148 -3.11 6.51 9.23
C HIS A 148 -3.33 5.48 8.12
N GLU A 149 -2.98 5.77 6.86
CA GLU A 149 -3.31 4.91 5.72
C GLU A 149 -2.19 4.82 4.67
N HIS A 150 -2.12 3.69 3.99
CA HIS A 150 -1.37 3.49 2.76
C HIS A 150 -2.17 2.59 1.80
N PRO A 151 -3.25 3.11 1.21
CA PRO A 151 -4.25 2.29 0.52
C PRO A 151 -3.67 1.45 -0.62
N THR A 152 -2.76 2.00 -1.44
CA THR A 152 -2.15 1.23 -2.52
C THR A 152 -1.25 0.10 -2.04
N GLN A 153 -0.74 0.15 -0.80
CA GLN A 153 0.01 -0.96 -0.22
C GLN A 153 -0.95 -2.10 0.17
N ALA A 154 -2.06 -1.79 0.84
CA ALA A 154 -3.04 -2.82 1.20
C ALA A 154 -3.66 -3.48 -0.04
N LEU A 155 -3.95 -2.69 -1.09
CA LEU A 155 -4.46 -3.22 -2.35
C LEU A 155 -3.46 -4.17 -3.02
N LEU A 156 -2.16 -3.81 -3.10
CA LEU A 156 -1.16 -4.69 -3.70
C LEU A 156 -0.90 -5.94 -2.85
N ASP A 157 -0.96 -5.82 -1.52
CA ASP A 157 -0.81 -6.96 -0.60
C ASP A 157 -1.97 -7.96 -0.79
N ALA A 158 -3.21 -7.49 -0.75
CA ALA A 158 -4.38 -8.32 -0.98
C ALA A 158 -4.42 -8.92 -2.40
N TYR A 159 -4.01 -8.14 -3.41
CA TYR A 159 -3.87 -8.62 -4.79
C TYR A 159 -2.84 -9.75 -4.88
N SER A 160 -1.70 -9.63 -4.21
CA SER A 160 -0.65 -10.65 -4.20
C SER A 160 -1.10 -11.94 -3.50
N ILE A 161 -1.89 -11.81 -2.43
CA ILE A 161 -2.53 -12.97 -1.78
C ILE A 161 -3.49 -13.66 -2.75
N ARG A 162 -4.37 -12.88 -3.43
CA ARG A 162 -5.30 -13.43 -4.42
C ARG A 162 -4.56 -14.18 -5.53
N GLU A 163 -3.48 -13.62 -6.02
CA GLU A 163 -2.68 -14.23 -7.08
C GLU A 163 -2.04 -15.55 -6.63
N LYS A 164 -1.46 -15.58 -5.44
CA LYS A 164 -0.78 -16.77 -4.90
C LYS A 164 -1.75 -17.90 -4.47
N LEU A 165 -2.89 -17.52 -3.88
CA LEU A 165 -3.82 -18.47 -3.25
C LEU A 165 -5.17 -18.59 -3.95
N GLY A 166 -5.37 -17.92 -5.10
CA GLY A 166 -6.60 -17.91 -5.87
C GLY A 166 -7.70 -16.99 -5.31
N SER A 167 -7.74 -16.80 -3.98
CA SER A 167 -8.75 -15.96 -3.30
C SER A 167 -8.18 -15.37 -2.02
N VAL A 168 -8.70 -14.22 -1.61
CA VAL A 168 -8.47 -13.63 -0.28
C VAL A 168 -9.54 -14.09 0.71
N LYS A 169 -10.77 -14.32 0.24
CA LYS A 169 -11.91 -14.71 1.07
C LYS A 169 -11.64 -16.00 1.83
N GLY A 170 -11.87 -15.96 3.13
CA GLY A 170 -11.69 -17.12 4.03
C GLY A 170 -10.23 -17.43 4.36
N LYS A 171 -9.25 -16.65 3.87
CA LYS A 171 -7.85 -16.82 4.24
C LYS A 171 -7.55 -16.22 5.60
N ARG A 172 -6.65 -16.85 6.33
CA ARG A 172 -6.18 -16.42 7.65
C ARG A 172 -4.85 -15.69 7.47
N VAL A 173 -4.86 -14.41 7.73
CA VAL A 173 -3.68 -13.54 7.55
C VAL A 173 -3.20 -13.05 8.91
N VAL A 174 -1.94 -13.34 9.25
CA VAL A 174 -1.31 -12.69 10.40
C VAL A 174 -0.44 -11.52 9.95
N ILE A 175 -0.57 -10.39 10.62
CA ILE A 175 0.28 -9.21 10.47
C ILE A 175 1.17 -9.15 11.70
N VAL A 176 2.48 -9.23 11.50
CA VAL A 176 3.46 -9.40 12.60
C VAL A 176 4.34 -8.18 12.72
N GLY A 177 4.48 -7.63 13.91
CA GLY A 177 5.49 -6.62 14.21
C GLY A 177 5.02 -5.38 14.92
N ASP A 178 5.53 -4.22 14.48
CA ASP A 178 5.18 -2.90 15.03
C ASP A 178 3.84 -2.43 14.45
N ILE A 179 2.75 -2.82 15.09
CA ILE A 179 1.39 -2.45 14.67
C ILE A 179 1.10 -0.98 15.02
N LEU A 180 1.60 -0.52 16.17
CA LEU A 180 1.32 0.81 16.70
C LEU A 180 1.74 1.94 15.75
N HIS A 181 2.87 1.78 15.05
CA HIS A 181 3.41 2.79 14.15
C HIS A 181 3.18 2.44 12.66
N SER A 182 2.39 1.40 12.36
CA SER A 182 2.26 0.88 11.00
C SER A 182 0.95 1.28 10.33
N ARG A 183 1.00 2.29 9.46
CA ARG A 183 -0.10 2.58 8.53
C ARG A 183 -0.42 1.40 7.60
N VAL A 184 0.56 0.55 7.31
CA VAL A 184 0.37 -0.63 6.46
C VAL A 184 -0.52 -1.66 7.17
N ALA A 185 -0.34 -1.85 8.49
CA ALA A 185 -1.19 -2.74 9.27
C ALA A 185 -2.67 -2.29 9.21
N ILE A 186 -2.93 -1.01 9.45
CA ILE A 186 -4.30 -0.45 9.47
C ILE A 186 -4.97 -0.60 8.10
N SER A 187 -4.30 -0.18 7.03
CA SER A 187 -4.85 -0.33 5.67
C SER A 187 -5.10 -1.79 5.30
N ASN A 188 -4.19 -2.70 5.69
CA ASN A 188 -4.37 -4.14 5.44
C ASN A 188 -5.57 -4.71 6.22
N ILE A 189 -5.78 -4.33 7.49
CA ILE A 189 -6.94 -4.76 8.27
C ILE A 189 -8.22 -4.40 7.52
N HIS A 190 -8.37 -3.14 7.11
CA HIS A 190 -9.56 -2.69 6.38
C HIS A 190 -9.75 -3.42 5.05
N CYS A 191 -8.68 -3.59 4.26
CA CYS A 191 -8.74 -4.23 2.95
C CYS A 191 -9.08 -5.72 3.06
N LEU A 192 -8.40 -6.44 3.93
CA LEU A 192 -8.57 -7.87 4.13
C LEU A 192 -9.96 -8.20 4.68
N HIS A 193 -10.48 -7.41 5.64
CA HIS A 193 -11.86 -7.59 6.14
C HIS A 193 -12.89 -7.37 5.04
N LYS A 194 -12.77 -6.32 4.22
CA LYS A 194 -13.68 -6.09 3.09
C LYS A 194 -13.67 -7.25 2.09
N LEU A 195 -12.52 -7.91 1.93
CA LEU A 195 -12.36 -9.08 1.07
C LEU A 195 -12.73 -10.41 1.75
N GLY A 196 -13.15 -10.39 3.02
CA GLY A 196 -13.62 -11.55 3.75
C GLY A 196 -12.52 -12.47 4.28
N ALA A 197 -11.32 -11.95 4.52
CA ALA A 197 -10.26 -12.66 5.24
C ALA A 197 -10.43 -12.56 6.75
N GLU A 198 -9.87 -13.54 7.48
CA GLU A 198 -9.67 -13.44 8.91
C GLU A 198 -8.30 -12.84 9.21
N VAL A 199 -8.26 -11.81 10.07
CA VAL A 199 -7.03 -11.10 10.40
C VAL A 199 -6.65 -11.32 11.85
N MET A 200 -5.37 -11.62 12.07
CA MET A 200 -4.73 -11.68 13.38
C MET A 200 -3.54 -10.73 13.40
N LEU A 201 -3.33 -10.05 14.51
CA LEU A 201 -2.15 -9.24 14.76
C LEU A 201 -1.25 -9.98 15.75
N CYS A 202 0.06 -9.97 15.48
CA CYS A 202 1.03 -10.57 16.38
C CYS A 202 2.20 -9.62 16.60
N GLY A 203 2.61 -9.44 17.85
CA GLY A 203 3.75 -8.60 18.18
C GLY A 203 3.87 -8.32 19.67
N PRO A 204 4.94 -7.59 20.08
CA PRO A 204 5.11 -7.18 21.46
C PRO A 204 3.89 -6.40 21.99
N PRO A 205 3.45 -6.61 23.23
CA PRO A 205 2.36 -5.84 23.83
C PRO A 205 2.57 -4.33 23.77
N THR A 206 3.82 -3.88 23.88
CA THR A 206 4.21 -2.45 23.81
C THR A 206 4.08 -1.86 22.41
N LEU A 207 4.07 -2.67 21.37
CA LEU A 207 3.89 -2.27 19.97
C LEU A 207 2.48 -2.56 19.44
N MET A 208 1.54 -2.89 20.34
CA MET A 208 0.15 -3.17 20.02
C MET A 208 -0.73 -1.99 20.46
N PRO A 209 -1.55 -1.38 19.59
CA PRO A 209 -2.49 -0.34 19.98
C PRO A 209 -3.50 -0.86 21.02
N ARG A 210 -3.78 -0.11 22.08
CA ARG A 210 -4.63 -0.54 23.22
C ARG A 210 -6.02 -1.03 22.80
N HIS A 211 -6.61 -0.43 21.77
CA HIS A 211 -7.98 -0.71 21.34
C HIS A 211 -8.05 -1.41 19.97
N VAL A 212 -6.95 -1.99 19.49
CA VAL A 212 -6.90 -2.58 18.15
C VAL A 212 -7.89 -3.72 17.95
N ALA A 213 -8.28 -4.43 18.99
CA ALA A 213 -9.31 -5.47 18.94
C ALA A 213 -10.69 -4.93 18.49
N SER A 214 -10.98 -3.62 18.69
CA SER A 214 -12.23 -3.00 18.22
C SER A 214 -12.32 -2.95 16.68
N LEU A 215 -11.20 -3.17 15.97
CA LEU A 215 -11.18 -3.32 14.52
C LEU A 215 -11.63 -4.73 14.06
N GLY A 216 -12.09 -5.59 14.95
CA GLY A 216 -12.56 -6.96 14.62
C GLY A 216 -11.44 -7.96 14.37
N VAL A 217 -10.23 -7.69 14.84
CA VAL A 217 -9.05 -8.55 14.67
C VAL A 217 -8.77 -9.39 15.90
N LYS A 218 -8.17 -10.56 15.71
CA LYS A 218 -7.58 -11.35 16.80
C LYS A 218 -6.22 -10.78 17.17
N VAL A 219 -5.83 -10.86 18.44
CA VAL A 219 -4.49 -10.45 18.90
C VAL A 219 -3.82 -11.66 19.56
N GLU A 220 -2.58 -11.90 19.19
CA GLU A 220 -1.71 -12.95 19.71
C GLU A 220 -0.33 -12.35 19.99
N HIS A 221 0.33 -12.81 21.04
CA HIS A 221 1.67 -12.36 21.41
C HIS A 221 2.73 -13.46 21.23
N ASP A 222 2.30 -14.67 20.93
CA ASP A 222 3.14 -15.82 20.63
C ASP A 222 3.19 -16.04 19.11
N LEU A 223 4.35 -15.79 18.51
CA LEU A 223 4.52 -15.90 17.07
C LEU A 223 4.31 -17.33 16.57
N ASP A 224 4.77 -18.36 17.32
CA ASP A 224 4.65 -19.75 16.88
C ASP A 224 3.15 -20.17 16.81
N LYS A 225 2.32 -19.71 17.75
CA LYS A 225 0.86 -19.90 17.70
C LYS A 225 0.21 -19.16 16.52
N ALA A 226 0.64 -17.93 16.27
CA ALA A 226 0.13 -17.13 15.17
C ALA A 226 0.46 -17.76 13.81
N LEU A 227 1.69 -18.28 13.63
CA LEU A 227 2.12 -18.99 12.42
C LEU A 227 1.39 -20.32 12.24
N ALA A 228 1.14 -21.08 13.32
CA ALA A 228 0.35 -22.29 13.27
C ALA A 228 -1.10 -22.06 12.82
N TRP A 229 -1.66 -20.88 13.12
CA TRP A 229 -3.02 -20.52 12.74
C TRP A 229 -3.13 -20.00 11.30
N CYS A 230 -2.20 -19.17 10.81
CA CYS A 230 -2.37 -18.41 9.58
C CYS A 230 -2.04 -19.20 8.30
N ASP A 231 -2.51 -18.73 7.16
CA ASP A 231 -2.16 -19.18 5.81
C ASP A 231 -1.14 -18.22 5.18
N VAL A 232 -1.14 -16.96 5.64
CA VAL A 232 -0.27 -15.88 5.16
C VAL A 232 0.33 -15.14 6.35
N ALA A 233 1.64 -14.95 6.36
CA ALA A 233 2.35 -14.10 7.32
C ALA A 233 2.88 -12.83 6.65
N ASN A 234 2.32 -11.69 7.01
CA ASN A 234 2.79 -10.38 6.58
C ASN A 234 3.68 -9.78 7.67
N MET A 235 4.99 -9.89 7.47
CA MET A 235 6.02 -9.45 8.41
C MET A 235 6.27 -7.96 8.23
N LEU A 236 5.99 -7.13 9.24
CA LEU A 236 6.20 -5.69 9.17
C LEU A 236 7.65 -5.32 9.49
N ARG A 237 8.12 -4.28 8.85
CA ARG A 237 9.39 -3.66 9.21
C ARG A 237 9.30 -2.99 10.59
N ILE A 238 10.30 -3.20 11.43
CA ILE A 238 10.47 -2.41 12.66
C ILE A 238 10.92 -0.98 12.29
N GLN A 239 10.11 0.00 12.69
CA GLN A 239 10.30 1.41 12.34
C GLN A 239 11.02 2.15 13.47
N LEU A 240 12.34 1.89 13.63
CA LEU A 240 13.15 2.52 14.67
C LEU A 240 13.11 4.05 14.62
N GLU A 241 13.01 4.60 13.42
CA GLU A 241 12.91 6.04 13.17
C GLU A 241 11.63 6.69 13.72
N ARG A 242 10.59 5.90 14.00
CA ARG A 242 9.32 6.37 14.57
C ARG A 242 9.18 6.13 16.06
N GLN A 243 10.10 5.38 16.66
CA GLN A 243 10.07 5.02 18.09
C GLN A 243 10.84 6.01 18.97
N GLY A 244 11.53 7.00 18.39
CA GLY A 244 12.55 7.81 19.06
C GLY A 244 12.16 9.25 19.40
N GLY A 245 10.96 9.54 19.93
CA GLY A 245 10.66 10.88 20.47
C GLY A 245 11.20 11.13 21.89
N ASP A 246 11.07 10.17 22.81
CA ASP A 246 11.28 10.35 24.24
C ASP A 246 12.28 9.36 24.87
N GLY A 247 13.12 8.67 24.07
CA GLY A 247 14.15 7.77 24.60
C GLY A 247 13.64 6.47 25.23
N LEU A 248 12.35 6.19 25.17
CA LEU A 248 11.77 4.93 25.64
C LEU A 248 11.77 3.91 24.51
N ALA A 249 12.71 2.98 24.54
CA ALA A 249 12.66 1.81 23.67
C ALA A 249 11.41 0.99 23.99
N LEU A 250 10.52 0.79 23.02
CA LEU A 250 9.28 0.03 23.19
C LEU A 250 9.53 -1.49 23.20
N PHE A 251 10.77 -1.91 22.97
CA PHE A 251 11.28 -3.27 23.18
C PHE A 251 12.78 -3.21 23.54
N PRO A 252 13.32 -4.17 24.29
CA PRO A 252 14.67 -4.06 24.90
C PRO A 252 15.82 -4.02 23.88
N SER A 253 15.72 -4.78 22.78
CA SER A 253 16.73 -4.80 21.72
C SER A 253 16.22 -5.44 20.43
N LEU A 254 16.86 -5.11 19.29
CA LEU A 254 16.59 -5.80 18.02
C LEU A 254 16.86 -7.30 18.08
N ARG A 255 17.85 -7.71 18.88
CA ARG A 255 18.16 -9.13 19.08
C ARG A 255 17.01 -9.86 19.77
N GLU A 256 16.46 -9.28 20.82
CA GLU A 256 15.31 -9.87 21.53
C GLU A 256 14.07 -9.87 20.66
N TYR A 257 13.82 -8.80 19.92
CA TYR A 257 12.74 -8.78 18.93
C TYR A 257 12.91 -9.91 17.91
N ALA A 258 14.08 -10.08 17.31
CA ALA A 258 14.36 -11.13 16.35
C ALA A 258 14.16 -12.54 16.96
N MET A 259 14.58 -12.75 18.22
CA MET A 259 14.37 -14.01 18.92
C MET A 259 12.91 -14.33 19.19
N LEU A 260 12.07 -13.35 19.49
CA LEU A 260 10.68 -13.53 19.87
C LEU A 260 9.73 -13.46 18.66
N TYR A 261 9.98 -12.55 17.72
CA TYR A 261 9.07 -12.18 16.63
C TYR A 261 9.71 -12.29 15.23
N GLY A 262 10.97 -12.61 15.10
CA GLY A 262 11.63 -12.86 13.82
C GLY A 262 11.20 -14.19 13.21
N LEU A 263 10.93 -14.22 11.92
CA LEU A 263 10.65 -15.42 11.16
C LEU A 263 11.94 -15.98 10.56
N ASP A 264 12.44 -17.05 11.15
CA ASP A 264 13.60 -17.82 10.67
C ASP A 264 13.18 -19.13 10.02
N GLY A 265 14.14 -19.86 9.43
CA GLY A 265 13.89 -21.13 8.77
C GLY A 265 13.35 -22.23 9.70
N ASP A 266 13.75 -22.22 10.98
CA ASP A 266 13.27 -23.20 11.95
C ASP A 266 11.80 -22.97 12.31
N ARG A 267 11.41 -21.73 12.54
CA ARG A 267 10.02 -21.34 12.75
C ARG A 267 9.15 -21.64 11.54
N TYR A 268 9.65 -21.30 10.35
CA TYR A 268 8.96 -21.62 9.11
C TYR A 268 8.67 -23.11 9.01
N ARG A 269 9.68 -23.95 9.22
CA ARG A 269 9.52 -25.42 9.19
C ARG A 269 8.57 -25.93 10.27
N ARG A 270 8.64 -25.40 11.49
CA ARG A 270 7.72 -25.75 12.59
C ARG A 270 6.26 -25.38 12.32
N SER A 271 5.99 -24.39 11.47
CA SER A 271 4.61 -24.09 11.10
C SER A 271 3.90 -25.27 10.41
N GLY A 272 4.66 -26.21 9.84
CA GLY A 272 4.17 -27.48 9.30
C GLY A 272 3.33 -27.36 8.03
N LYS A 273 3.40 -26.21 7.32
CA LYS A 273 2.58 -25.93 6.14
C LYS A 273 3.28 -24.98 5.16
N ASP A 274 2.72 -24.89 3.94
CA ASP A 274 3.17 -23.96 2.90
C ASP A 274 2.70 -22.52 3.20
N LEU A 275 3.33 -21.92 4.21
CA LEU A 275 3.03 -20.58 4.64
C LEU A 275 3.48 -19.55 3.58
N VAL A 276 2.58 -18.68 3.14
CA VAL A 276 2.92 -17.56 2.27
C VAL A 276 3.54 -16.44 3.09
N ILE A 277 4.72 -15.96 2.65
CA ILE A 277 5.49 -14.95 3.36
C ILE A 277 5.42 -13.65 2.58
N MET A 278 5.08 -12.57 3.27
CA MET A 278 4.96 -11.21 2.76
C MET A 278 5.76 -10.22 3.61
N HIS A 279 6.17 -9.12 2.99
CA HIS A 279 6.80 -8.00 3.69
C HIS A 279 6.66 -6.72 2.87
N PRO A 280 6.17 -5.59 3.42
CA PRO A 280 5.98 -4.35 2.65
C PRO A 280 7.28 -3.65 2.30
N GLY A 281 8.41 -4.13 2.82
CA GLY A 281 9.76 -3.63 2.60
C GLY A 281 10.05 -2.24 3.23
N PRO A 282 11.35 -1.87 3.36
CA PRO A 282 12.53 -2.73 3.20
C PRO A 282 12.64 -3.76 4.32
N ILE A 283 13.25 -4.89 4.03
CA ILE A 283 13.49 -5.94 5.04
C ILE A 283 14.75 -5.58 5.83
N ASN A 284 14.69 -5.63 7.17
CA ASN A 284 15.88 -5.73 8.01
C ASN A 284 16.19 -7.22 8.16
N ARG A 285 17.02 -7.76 7.25
CA ARG A 285 17.37 -9.19 7.22
C ARG A 285 18.01 -9.61 8.55
N GLY A 286 17.52 -10.71 9.14
CA GLY A 286 17.94 -11.18 10.44
C GLY A 286 17.22 -10.53 11.63
N VAL A 287 16.29 -9.61 11.37
CA VAL A 287 15.43 -9.00 12.41
C VAL A 287 14.00 -9.51 12.25
N GLU A 288 13.27 -9.05 11.24
CA GLU A 288 11.87 -9.49 11.01
C GLU A 288 11.82 -10.82 10.27
N VAL A 289 12.73 -11.01 9.30
CA VAL A 289 12.81 -12.19 8.46
C VAL A 289 14.27 -12.50 8.15
N THR A 290 14.66 -13.78 8.24
CA THR A 290 16.00 -14.20 7.80
C THR A 290 16.10 -14.26 6.28
N SER A 291 17.33 -14.25 5.73
CA SER A 291 17.55 -14.33 4.29
C SER A 291 17.00 -15.63 3.71
N GLU A 292 17.17 -16.77 4.41
CA GLU A 292 16.64 -18.07 4.01
C GLU A 292 15.11 -18.01 3.76
N VAL A 293 14.38 -17.35 4.65
CA VAL A 293 12.93 -17.26 4.57
C VAL A 293 12.49 -16.19 3.57
N ALA A 294 13.18 -15.04 3.52
CA ALA A 294 12.87 -13.97 2.57
C ALA A 294 13.05 -14.43 1.11
N ASP A 295 13.99 -15.34 0.86
CA ASP A 295 14.33 -15.86 -0.47
C ASP A 295 13.67 -17.24 -0.74
N HIS A 296 12.77 -17.71 0.16
CA HIS A 296 12.07 -18.99 0.02
C HIS A 296 11.05 -18.98 -1.13
N ALA A 297 10.74 -20.14 -1.70
CA ALA A 297 9.79 -20.31 -2.81
C ALA A 297 8.34 -19.83 -2.51
N ASN A 298 7.96 -19.83 -1.21
CA ASN A 298 6.66 -19.32 -0.76
C ASN A 298 6.71 -17.83 -0.34
N SER A 299 7.87 -17.18 -0.45
CA SER A 299 7.98 -15.74 -0.29
C SER A 299 7.49 -15.01 -1.54
N ILE A 300 6.50 -14.14 -1.39
CA ILE A 300 5.96 -13.33 -2.48
C ILE A 300 6.36 -11.86 -2.37
N ILE A 301 7.46 -11.60 -1.66
CA ILE A 301 7.92 -10.22 -1.40
C ILE A 301 8.27 -9.47 -2.68
N LEU A 302 8.92 -10.13 -3.64
CA LEU A 302 9.22 -9.53 -4.94
C LEU A 302 7.99 -9.43 -5.85
N ASP A 303 7.05 -10.38 -5.72
CA ASP A 303 5.76 -10.31 -6.42
C ASP A 303 4.95 -9.10 -5.93
N GLN A 304 4.97 -8.79 -4.62
CA GLN A 304 4.36 -7.55 -4.09
C GLN A 304 4.91 -6.31 -4.78
N VAL A 305 6.24 -6.24 -5.02
CA VAL A 305 6.87 -5.10 -5.70
C VAL A 305 6.36 -4.98 -7.14
N HIS A 306 6.33 -6.10 -7.87
CA HIS A 306 5.83 -6.15 -9.25
C HIS A 306 4.35 -5.80 -9.32
N ASN A 307 3.53 -6.41 -8.48
CA ASN A 307 2.09 -6.16 -8.39
C ASN A 307 1.78 -4.71 -7.99
N GLY A 308 2.67 -4.10 -7.20
CA GLY A 308 2.55 -2.69 -6.84
C GLY A 308 2.53 -1.74 -8.02
N VAL A 309 3.25 -2.03 -9.09
CA VAL A 309 3.21 -1.22 -10.33
C VAL A 309 1.85 -1.37 -11.01
N ALA A 310 1.35 -2.61 -11.18
CA ALA A 310 0.06 -2.88 -11.82
C ALA A 310 -1.12 -2.25 -11.06
N ILE A 311 -1.13 -2.37 -9.72
CA ILE A 311 -2.16 -1.76 -8.86
C ILE A 311 -2.13 -0.23 -8.97
N ARG A 312 -0.95 0.40 -8.96
CA ARG A 312 -0.85 1.85 -9.11
C ARG A 312 -1.28 2.31 -10.50
N MET A 313 -0.94 1.56 -11.55
CA MET A 313 -1.48 1.81 -12.90
C MET A 313 -3.00 1.75 -12.91
N ALA A 314 -3.60 0.74 -12.28
CA ALA A 314 -5.06 0.59 -12.21
C ALA A 314 -5.72 1.76 -11.47
N VAL A 315 -5.20 2.12 -10.30
CA VAL A 315 -5.71 3.25 -9.50
C VAL A 315 -5.66 4.56 -10.28
N LEU A 316 -4.48 4.89 -10.83
CA LEU A 316 -4.29 6.14 -11.60
C LEU A 316 -5.21 6.18 -12.82
N TYR A 317 -5.33 5.08 -13.56
CA TYR A 317 -6.21 4.97 -14.71
C TYR A 317 -7.68 5.18 -14.37
N LEU A 318 -8.17 4.52 -13.32
CA LEU A 318 -9.57 4.59 -12.91
C LEU A 318 -9.94 5.96 -12.34
N LEU A 319 -9.05 6.60 -11.59
CA LEU A 319 -9.27 7.96 -11.08
C LEU A 319 -9.19 9.01 -12.18
N ALA A 320 -8.30 8.84 -13.16
CA ALA A 320 -8.22 9.75 -14.31
C ALA A 320 -9.49 9.72 -15.18
N ALA A 321 -10.21 8.60 -15.25
CA ALA A 321 -11.49 8.50 -15.93
C ALA A 321 -12.60 9.36 -15.30
N ARG A 322 -12.38 9.88 -14.09
CA ARG A 322 -13.30 10.77 -13.36
C ARG A 322 -12.91 12.25 -13.44
N ILE A 323 -11.83 12.58 -14.12
CA ILE A 323 -11.44 13.99 -14.37
C ILE A 323 -12.40 14.53 -15.41
N PRO A 324 -13.12 15.66 -15.14
CA PRO A 324 -13.93 16.34 -16.14
C PRO A 324 -13.05 16.68 -17.34
N ARG A 325 -13.47 16.32 -18.53
CA ARG A 325 -12.83 16.79 -19.76
C ARG A 325 -13.72 17.91 -20.30
N ASP A 326 -13.19 19.13 -20.31
CA ASP A 326 -13.81 20.21 -21.06
C ASP A 326 -13.88 19.76 -22.53
N ASN A 327 -15.11 19.64 -23.05
CA ASN A 327 -15.37 19.30 -24.46
C ASN A 327 -15.04 20.49 -25.36
#